data_e2fb1ebde74310ef8a8a6a6cea6a091e
#
_entry.id   e2fb1ebde74310ef8a8a6a6cea6a091e
#
_cell.length_a   1.000
_cell.length_b   1.000
_cell.length_c   1.000
_cell.angle_alpha   90.00
_cell.angle_beta   90.00
_cell.angle_gamma   90.00
#
_symmetry.space_group_name_H-M   'P 1'
#
loop_
_entity.id
_entity.type
_entity.pdbx_description
1 polymer ?
#
loop_
_entity_poly.entity_id
_entity_poly.type
_entity_poly.pdbx_seq_one_letter_code
_entity_poly.pdbx_strand_id
1 'polypeptide(L)'
;MGRDNVQNEEIEIDIGHILSILWDKIMVIIATGIIVGLGAFLVAKFFITPQYESETKLYVLNRANDSATTLSDVQLSTQLTKDYKILVTSAPVMNEVIKELKLDMKASQLASSISVDTPSDTRVLQITVVSDDPYQAKKIADCVAKVSSQKICDIMKIEQVNVIEEGSLSEIPAFAVVQKWTIIGALAGIVLSAAVIVIKSMLDDTEKTTED
;
A
#
# COMPACT_ATOMS: atom_id res chain seq x y z
N MET A 1 -51.92 1.56 -46.90
CA MET A 1 -51.79 1.50 -45.43
C MET A 1 -50.61 0.58 -45.16
N GLY A 2 -49.39 1.14 -45.39
CA GLY A 2 -48.10 0.49 -45.21
C GLY A 2 -47.64 0.68 -43.79
N ARG A 3 -47.37 -0.41 -43.09
CA ARG A 3 -46.69 -0.40 -41.80
C ARG A 3 -45.21 -0.55 -42.10
N ASP A 4 -44.48 0.53 -41.94
CA ASP A 4 -43.00 0.51 -41.93
C ASP A 4 -42.58 -0.23 -40.66
N ASN A 5 -42.17 -1.47 -40.81
CA ASN A 5 -41.39 -2.18 -39.79
C ASN A 5 -39.99 -1.52 -39.72
N VAL A 6 -39.85 -0.59 -38.82
CA VAL A 6 -38.53 -0.22 -38.31
C VAL A 6 -38.03 -1.41 -37.52
N GLN A 7 -37.22 -2.26 -38.15
CA GLN A 7 -36.41 -3.24 -37.45
C GLN A 7 -35.41 -2.43 -36.62
N ASN A 8 -35.66 -2.36 -35.31
CA ASN A 8 -34.62 -2.05 -34.35
C ASN A 8 -33.58 -3.18 -34.48
N GLU A 9 -32.51 -2.94 -35.18
CA GLU A 9 -31.32 -3.78 -35.06
C GLU A 9 -30.81 -3.61 -33.63
N GLU A 10 -31.29 -4.47 -32.75
CA GLU A 10 -30.70 -4.65 -31.43
C GLU A 10 -29.29 -5.14 -31.68
N ILE A 11 -28.29 -4.34 -31.37
CA ILE A 11 -26.89 -4.72 -31.38
C ILE A 11 -26.74 -5.77 -30.28
N GLU A 12 -26.99 -7.04 -30.62
CA GLU A 12 -26.67 -8.17 -29.74
C GLU A 12 -25.14 -8.22 -29.61
N ILE A 13 -24.64 -7.69 -28.50
CA ILE A 13 -23.24 -7.83 -28.16
C ILE A 13 -23.01 -9.30 -27.79
N ASP A 14 -22.59 -10.12 -28.76
CA ASP A 14 -22.24 -11.51 -28.52
C ASP A 14 -20.96 -11.60 -27.69
N ILE A 15 -21.13 -11.74 -26.40
CA ILE A 15 -20.04 -11.90 -25.43
C ILE A 15 -19.15 -13.11 -25.78
N GLY A 16 -19.72 -14.17 -26.38
CA GLY A 16 -18.98 -15.33 -26.82
C GLY A 16 -18.02 -15.01 -27.95
N HIS A 17 -18.46 -14.16 -28.90
CA HIS A 17 -17.62 -13.68 -30.01
C HIS A 17 -16.47 -12.81 -29.52
N ILE A 18 -16.72 -11.87 -28.61
CA ILE A 18 -15.69 -11.05 -27.98
C ILE A 18 -14.65 -11.94 -27.26
N LEU A 19 -15.10 -12.95 -26.52
CA LEU A 19 -14.22 -13.85 -25.80
C LEU A 19 -13.34 -14.67 -26.73
N SER A 20 -13.87 -15.12 -27.88
CA SER A 20 -13.09 -15.86 -28.88
C SER A 20 -12.01 -14.99 -29.53
N ILE A 21 -12.32 -13.74 -29.85
CA ILE A 21 -11.35 -12.77 -30.40
C ILE A 21 -10.21 -12.49 -29.40
N LEU A 22 -10.56 -12.30 -28.11
CA LEU A 22 -9.55 -12.12 -27.06
C LEU A 22 -8.64 -13.35 -26.94
N TRP A 23 -9.23 -14.57 -27.06
CA TRP A 23 -8.46 -15.80 -26.98
C TRP A 23 -7.50 -15.97 -28.14
N ASP A 24 -7.94 -15.68 -29.38
CA ASP A 24 -7.09 -15.72 -30.57
C ASP A 24 -5.95 -14.70 -30.53
N LYS A 25 -6.16 -13.56 -29.86
CA LYS A 25 -5.18 -12.47 -29.75
C LYS A 25 -4.44 -12.45 -28.41
N ILE A 26 -4.60 -13.48 -27.58
CA ILE A 26 -4.03 -13.51 -26.23
C ILE A 26 -2.51 -13.29 -26.19
N MET A 27 -1.78 -13.81 -27.19
CA MET A 27 -0.34 -13.60 -27.33
C MET A 27 0.01 -12.12 -27.51
N VAL A 28 -0.80 -11.38 -28.27
CA VAL A 28 -0.60 -9.93 -28.49
C VAL A 28 -0.89 -9.15 -27.22
N ILE A 29 -1.95 -9.52 -26.49
CA ILE A 29 -2.33 -8.90 -25.22
C ILE A 29 -1.22 -9.08 -24.17
N ILE A 30 -0.70 -10.30 -24.04
CA ILE A 30 0.39 -10.60 -23.11
C ILE A 30 1.67 -9.85 -23.51
N ALA A 31 2.05 -9.87 -24.80
CA ALA A 31 3.22 -9.16 -25.28
C ALA A 31 3.13 -7.65 -25.01
N THR A 32 1.97 -7.05 -25.27
CA THR A 32 1.73 -5.63 -25.00
C THR A 32 1.79 -5.34 -23.49
N GLY A 33 1.19 -6.18 -22.66
CA GLY A 33 1.26 -6.06 -21.20
C GLY A 33 2.70 -6.11 -20.68
N ILE A 34 3.53 -6.99 -21.22
CA ILE A 34 4.96 -7.08 -20.88
C ILE A 34 5.72 -5.82 -21.31
N ILE A 35 5.50 -5.33 -22.54
CA ILE A 35 6.19 -4.12 -23.05
C ILE A 35 5.82 -2.91 -22.22
N VAL A 36 4.53 -2.71 -21.93
CA VAL A 36 4.06 -1.58 -21.12
C VAL A 36 4.55 -1.72 -19.66
N GLY A 37 4.54 -2.93 -19.11
CA GLY A 37 5.06 -3.23 -17.77
C GLY A 37 6.56 -2.94 -17.66
N LEU A 38 7.36 -3.33 -18.66
CA LEU A 38 8.79 -3.00 -18.73
C LEU A 38 9.01 -1.48 -18.87
N GLY A 39 8.21 -0.80 -19.67
CA GLY A 39 8.25 0.66 -19.76
C GLY A 39 7.94 1.33 -18.42
N ALA A 40 6.89 0.88 -17.74
CA ALA A 40 6.53 1.37 -16.41
C ALA A 40 7.63 1.09 -15.35
N PHE A 41 8.27 -0.09 -15.43
CA PHE A 41 9.40 -0.42 -14.57
C PHE A 41 10.59 0.52 -14.78
N LEU A 42 10.95 0.80 -16.05
CA LEU A 42 12.05 1.72 -16.35
C LEU A 42 11.73 3.14 -15.87
N VAL A 43 10.52 3.62 -16.12
CA VAL A 43 10.08 4.94 -15.62
C VAL A 43 10.12 4.97 -14.10
N ALA A 44 9.56 3.96 -13.43
CA ALA A 44 9.57 3.88 -11.96
C ALA A 44 11.00 3.87 -11.41
N LYS A 45 11.91 3.11 -12.03
CA LYS A 45 13.31 3.01 -11.58
C LYS A 45 14.11 4.31 -11.73
N PHE A 46 13.82 5.12 -12.79
CA PHE A 46 14.57 6.33 -13.06
C PHE A 46 13.95 7.61 -12.46
N PHE A 47 12.63 7.64 -12.27
CA PHE A 47 11.90 8.81 -11.81
C PHE A 47 11.44 8.74 -10.35
N ILE A 48 11.33 7.54 -9.76
CA ILE A 48 10.93 7.40 -8.37
C ILE A 48 12.18 7.37 -7.50
N THR A 49 12.25 8.27 -6.53
CA THR A 49 13.31 8.29 -5.52
C THR A 49 13.29 6.97 -4.73
N PRO A 50 14.45 6.31 -4.56
CA PRO A 50 14.51 5.12 -3.71
C PRO A 50 14.04 5.46 -2.30
N GLN A 51 13.26 4.58 -1.70
CA GLN A 51 12.79 4.73 -0.33
C GLN A 51 13.42 3.64 0.53
N TYR A 52 13.82 4.00 1.72
CA TYR A 52 14.43 3.11 2.70
C TYR A 52 13.51 2.95 3.90
N GLU A 53 13.41 1.74 4.40
CA GLU A 53 12.62 1.41 5.56
C GLU A 53 13.52 1.21 6.78
N SER A 54 13.12 1.78 7.91
CA SER A 54 13.73 1.49 9.20
C SER A 54 12.66 0.99 10.15
N GLU A 55 12.92 -0.14 10.77
CA GLU A 55 11.99 -0.81 11.68
C GLU A 55 12.53 -0.76 13.11
N THR A 56 11.67 -0.39 14.05
CA THR A 56 11.93 -0.45 15.49
C THR A 56 10.79 -1.16 16.21
N LYS A 57 11.07 -1.78 17.33
CA LYS A 57 10.09 -2.55 18.10
C LYS A 57 10.00 -2.07 19.55
N LEU A 58 8.76 -1.81 19.97
CA LEU A 58 8.42 -1.48 21.36
C LEU A 58 7.68 -2.64 22.01
N TYR A 59 8.04 -2.96 23.25
CA TYR A 59 7.31 -3.91 24.08
C TYR A 59 6.58 -3.19 25.18
N VAL A 60 5.25 -3.37 25.24
CA VAL A 60 4.40 -2.72 26.23
C VAL A 60 4.15 -3.67 27.38
N LEU A 61 4.71 -3.35 28.55
CA LEU A 61 4.49 -4.06 29.80
C LEU A 61 3.34 -3.42 30.57
N ASN A 62 2.22 -4.10 30.65
CA ASN A 62 1.14 -3.71 31.57
C ASN A 62 1.21 -4.63 32.80
N ARG A 63 1.75 -4.15 33.90
CA ARG A 63 1.84 -4.88 35.17
C ARG A 63 0.59 -4.73 36.05
N ALA A 64 -0.54 -4.39 35.49
CA ALA A 64 -1.78 -4.41 36.25
C ALA A 64 -2.19 -5.87 36.54
N ASN A 65 -1.76 -6.39 37.67
CA ASN A 65 -2.07 -7.70 38.29
C ASN A 65 -1.13 -8.85 37.98
N ASP A 66 -0.37 -9.17 39.00
CA ASP A 66 0.43 -10.39 39.20
C ASP A 66 -0.46 -11.64 39.43
N SER A 67 -1.69 -11.66 38.97
CA SER A 67 -2.66 -12.72 39.12
C SER A 67 -2.98 -13.32 37.75
N ALA A 68 -2.87 -14.62 37.67
CA ALA A 68 -3.12 -15.52 36.54
C ALA A 68 -3.80 -14.91 35.29
N THR A 69 -3.09 -14.93 34.19
CA THR A 69 -3.56 -14.51 32.85
C THR A 69 -4.84 -15.24 32.47
N THR A 70 -5.96 -14.52 32.44
CA THR A 70 -7.24 -15.06 31.98
C THR A 70 -7.43 -14.77 30.49
N LEU A 71 -8.32 -15.49 29.80
CA LEU A 71 -8.67 -15.23 28.39
C LEU A 71 -9.16 -13.78 28.17
N SER A 72 -9.77 -13.19 29.20
CA SER A 72 -10.16 -11.77 29.19
C SER A 72 -8.97 -10.82 29.10
N ASP A 73 -7.84 -11.15 29.69
CA ASP A 73 -6.62 -10.33 29.69
C ASP A 73 -5.96 -10.32 28.31
N VAL A 74 -6.07 -11.43 27.56
CA VAL A 74 -5.57 -11.53 26.18
C VAL A 74 -6.41 -10.66 25.23
N GLN A 75 -7.74 -10.70 25.36
CA GLN A 75 -8.63 -9.86 24.55
C GLN A 75 -8.46 -8.37 24.86
N LEU A 76 -8.31 -8.02 26.14
CA LEU A 76 -8.02 -6.64 26.56
C LEU A 76 -6.68 -6.17 26.02
N SER A 77 -5.65 -6.99 26.03
CA SER A 77 -4.33 -6.67 25.47
C SER A 77 -4.39 -6.34 23.99
N THR A 78 -5.17 -7.09 23.20
CA THR A 78 -5.34 -6.85 21.76
C THR A 78 -6.06 -5.53 21.49
N GLN A 79 -7.04 -5.15 22.33
CA GLN A 79 -7.73 -3.87 22.21
C GLN A 79 -6.80 -2.70 22.54
N LEU A 80 -6.05 -2.80 23.63
CA LEU A 80 -5.08 -1.77 24.04
C LEU A 80 -4.01 -1.52 22.98
N THR A 81 -3.61 -2.55 22.24
CA THR A 81 -2.61 -2.43 21.19
C THR A 81 -3.08 -1.54 20.03
N LYS A 82 -4.38 -1.54 19.72
CA LYS A 82 -4.96 -0.61 18.73
C LYS A 82 -4.88 0.84 19.21
N ASP A 83 -5.08 1.07 20.49
CA ASP A 83 -4.99 2.41 21.10
C ASP A 83 -3.54 2.92 21.05
N TYR A 84 -2.56 2.06 21.29
CA TYR A 84 -1.14 2.42 21.17
C TYR A 84 -0.76 2.79 19.74
N LYS A 85 -1.29 2.08 18.72
CA LYS A 85 -1.08 2.41 17.31
C LYS A 85 -1.53 3.85 17.00
N ILE A 86 -2.70 4.25 17.50
CA ILE A 86 -3.24 5.59 17.35
C ILE A 86 -2.37 6.63 18.09
N LEU A 87 -1.89 6.29 19.28
CA LEU A 87 -1.02 7.19 20.06
C LEU A 87 0.31 7.46 19.37
N VAL A 88 0.96 6.42 18.83
CA VAL A 88 2.25 6.53 18.12
C VAL A 88 2.16 7.48 16.94
N THR A 89 1.09 7.42 16.14
CA THR A 89 0.90 8.28 14.96
C THR A 89 0.17 9.59 15.25
N SER A 90 -0.08 9.90 16.53
CA SER A 90 -0.80 11.09 16.94
C SER A 90 -0.02 12.39 16.68
N ALA A 91 -0.74 13.48 16.44
CA ALA A 91 -0.13 14.79 16.20
C ALA A 91 0.81 15.27 17.33
N PRO A 92 0.52 15.06 18.62
CA PRO A 92 1.44 15.41 19.70
C PRO A 92 2.79 14.69 19.62
N VAL A 93 2.79 13.38 19.29
CA VAL A 93 4.01 12.60 19.10
C VAL A 93 4.77 13.10 17.88
N MET A 94 4.09 13.26 16.74
CA MET A 94 4.72 13.70 15.50
C MET A 94 5.34 15.10 15.63
N ASN A 95 4.65 16.03 16.26
CA ASN A 95 5.19 17.38 16.48
C ASN A 95 6.42 17.38 17.39
N GLU A 96 6.47 16.51 18.40
CA GLU A 96 7.62 16.37 19.28
C GLU A 96 8.84 15.81 18.53
N VAL A 97 8.63 14.76 17.69
CA VAL A 97 9.68 14.19 16.82
C VAL A 97 10.20 15.22 15.83
N ILE A 98 9.32 15.98 15.17
CA ILE A 98 9.70 17.05 14.24
C ILE A 98 10.56 18.09 14.94
N LYS A 99 10.18 18.49 16.15
CA LYS A 99 10.91 19.46 16.95
C LYS A 99 12.29 18.94 17.40
N GLU A 100 12.35 17.68 17.87
CA GLU A 100 13.60 17.07 18.36
C GLU A 100 14.62 16.89 17.22
N LEU A 101 14.14 16.42 16.05
CA LEU A 101 14.99 16.18 14.87
C LEU A 101 15.10 17.38 13.92
N LYS A 102 14.39 18.50 14.22
CA LYS A 102 14.33 19.72 13.39
C LYS A 102 13.97 19.43 11.94
N LEU A 103 12.94 18.60 11.73
CA LEU A 103 12.48 18.22 10.40
C LEU A 103 11.66 19.39 9.78
N ASP A 104 11.87 19.62 8.48
CA ASP A 104 11.08 20.62 7.72
C ASP A 104 9.88 19.94 7.06
N MET A 105 8.95 19.45 7.88
CA MET A 105 7.72 18.81 7.40
C MET A 105 6.58 18.97 8.40
N LYS A 106 5.34 18.74 7.94
CA LYS A 106 4.15 18.78 8.81
C LYS A 106 3.96 17.45 9.54
N ALA A 107 3.30 17.47 10.70
CA ALA A 107 2.98 16.27 11.46
C ALA A 107 2.20 15.22 10.65
N SER A 108 1.28 15.66 9.77
CA SER A 108 0.54 14.74 8.89
C SER A 108 1.42 14.05 7.84
N GLN A 109 2.45 14.73 7.34
CA GLN A 109 3.40 14.16 6.39
C GLN A 109 4.27 13.12 7.08
N LEU A 110 4.79 13.44 8.27
CA LEU A 110 5.55 12.47 9.07
C LEU A 110 4.68 11.26 9.44
N ALA A 111 3.44 11.47 9.87
CA ALA A 111 2.52 10.37 10.20
C ALA A 111 2.24 9.45 9.00
N SER A 112 2.19 9.99 7.77
CA SER A 112 1.98 9.19 6.56
C SER A 112 3.19 8.35 6.14
N SER A 113 4.40 8.72 6.59
CA SER A 113 5.62 7.93 6.37
C SER A 113 5.86 6.87 7.45
N ILE A 114 4.97 6.77 8.44
CA ILE A 114 5.09 5.82 9.54
C ILE A 114 3.96 4.81 9.48
N SER A 115 4.30 3.54 9.50
CA SER A 115 3.37 2.43 9.70
C SER A 115 3.60 1.81 11.07
N VAL A 116 2.51 1.49 11.76
CA VAL A 116 2.56 0.81 13.05
C VAL A 116 1.75 -0.45 12.96
N ASP A 117 2.38 -1.58 13.19
CA ASP A 117 1.74 -2.88 13.21
C ASP A 117 1.99 -3.62 14.52
N THR A 118 1.14 -4.60 14.77
CA THR A 118 1.27 -5.48 15.92
C THR A 118 1.19 -6.91 15.41
N PRO A 119 2.28 -7.67 15.52
CA PRO A 119 2.23 -9.09 15.22
C PRO A 119 1.12 -9.76 16.04
N SER A 120 0.36 -10.66 15.42
CA SER A 120 -0.78 -11.32 16.05
C SER A 120 -0.38 -11.94 17.40
N ASP A 121 -1.23 -11.74 18.40
CA ASP A 121 -1.09 -12.29 19.74
C ASP A 121 0.17 -11.86 20.53
N THR A 122 0.75 -10.72 20.16
CA THR A 122 1.92 -10.17 20.87
C THR A 122 1.62 -8.81 21.51
N ARG A 123 2.48 -8.38 22.44
CA ARG A 123 2.50 -7.04 23.03
C ARG A 123 3.57 -6.16 22.39
N VAL A 124 3.99 -6.53 21.18
CA VAL A 124 5.02 -5.81 20.43
C VAL A 124 4.35 -4.86 19.47
N LEU A 125 4.77 -3.59 19.51
CA LEU A 125 4.47 -2.60 18.48
C LEU A 125 5.67 -2.51 17.55
N GLN A 126 5.46 -2.85 16.31
CA GLN A 126 6.43 -2.70 15.24
C GLN A 126 6.16 -1.37 14.54
N ILE A 127 7.13 -0.49 14.56
CA ILE A 127 7.07 0.84 13.95
C ILE A 127 8.01 0.82 12.76
N THR A 128 7.47 1.01 11.56
CA THR A 128 8.23 1.10 10.31
C THR A 128 8.18 2.53 9.80
N VAL A 129 9.32 3.12 9.56
CA VAL A 129 9.49 4.47 9.02
C VAL A 129 10.08 4.40 7.63
N VAL A 130 9.48 5.14 6.69
CA VAL A 130 9.93 5.22 5.29
C VAL A 130 10.51 6.60 5.03
N SER A 131 11.71 6.66 4.45
CA SER A 131 12.38 7.92 4.06
C SER A 131 13.23 7.72 2.80
N ASP A 132 13.60 8.79 2.13
CA ASP A 132 14.53 8.82 1.00
C ASP A 132 16.00 8.68 1.42
N ASP A 133 16.30 8.88 2.72
CA ASP A 133 17.62 8.69 3.34
C ASP A 133 17.55 7.59 4.41
N PRO A 134 18.34 6.51 4.31
CA PRO A 134 18.35 5.41 5.29
C PRO A 134 18.76 5.86 6.70
N TYR A 135 19.69 6.82 6.80
CA TYR A 135 20.09 7.36 8.10
C TYR A 135 19.00 8.23 8.72
N GLN A 136 18.24 8.95 7.90
CA GLN A 136 17.11 9.73 8.37
C GLN A 136 15.96 8.79 8.80
N ALA A 137 15.68 7.74 8.03
CA ALA A 137 14.68 6.73 8.40
C ALA A 137 14.97 6.14 9.78
N LYS A 138 16.24 5.72 10.02
CA LYS A 138 16.67 5.21 11.33
C LYS A 138 16.51 6.24 12.44
N LYS A 139 16.99 7.47 12.25
CA LYS A 139 16.87 8.53 13.27
C LYS A 139 15.41 8.85 13.62
N ILE A 140 14.54 8.86 12.62
CA ILE A 140 13.10 9.08 12.84
C ILE A 140 12.51 7.88 13.60
N ALA A 141 12.82 6.65 13.22
CA ALA A 141 12.32 5.44 13.88
C ALA A 141 12.72 5.42 15.38
N ASP A 142 13.99 5.68 15.68
CA ASP A 142 14.50 5.72 17.05
C ASP A 142 13.84 6.85 17.87
N CYS A 143 13.70 8.03 17.28
CA CYS A 143 13.06 9.17 17.94
C CYS A 143 11.56 8.92 18.17
N VAL A 144 10.84 8.37 17.19
CA VAL A 144 9.43 7.98 17.33
C VAL A 144 9.26 6.94 18.43
N ALA A 145 10.13 5.92 18.48
CA ALA A 145 10.10 4.91 19.53
C ALA A 145 10.26 5.54 20.92
N LYS A 146 11.26 6.41 21.07
CA LYS A 146 11.55 7.12 22.33
C LYS A 146 10.38 8.02 22.76
N VAL A 147 9.92 8.91 21.89
CA VAL A 147 8.83 9.86 22.20
C VAL A 147 7.52 9.11 22.47
N SER A 148 7.22 8.09 21.65
CA SER A 148 6.02 7.26 21.83
C SER A 148 6.03 6.51 23.16
N SER A 149 7.17 5.89 23.53
CA SER A 149 7.29 5.17 24.79
C SER A 149 6.98 6.08 25.99
N GLN A 150 7.52 7.32 25.98
CA GLN A 150 7.26 8.30 27.04
C GLN A 150 5.78 8.72 27.08
N LYS A 151 5.18 9.03 25.92
CA LYS A 151 3.78 9.46 25.84
C LYS A 151 2.81 8.35 26.23
N ILE A 152 3.10 7.09 25.84
CA ILE A 152 2.29 5.94 26.24
C ILE A 152 2.35 5.77 27.77
N CYS A 153 3.53 5.85 28.39
CA CYS A 153 3.65 5.80 29.84
C CYS A 153 2.87 6.92 30.52
N ASP A 154 2.99 8.15 30.03
CA ASP A 154 2.33 9.32 30.62
C ASP A 154 0.81 9.25 30.54
N ILE A 155 0.26 8.86 29.38
CA ILE A 155 -1.18 8.85 29.10
C ILE A 155 -1.85 7.64 29.74
N MET A 156 -1.26 6.46 29.58
CA MET A 156 -1.86 5.20 30.00
C MET A 156 -1.53 4.84 31.45
N LYS A 157 -0.68 5.63 32.12
CA LYS A 157 -0.24 5.40 33.51
C LYS A 157 0.38 4.00 33.69
N ILE A 158 1.04 3.50 32.67
CA ILE A 158 1.78 2.23 32.73
C ILE A 158 3.23 2.48 33.15
N GLU A 159 3.82 1.51 33.83
CA GLU A 159 5.14 1.70 34.44
C GLU A 159 6.27 1.80 33.41
N GLN A 160 6.20 1.04 32.31
CA GLN A 160 7.31 0.99 31.38
C GLN A 160 6.90 0.50 29.96
N VAL A 161 7.44 1.16 28.96
CA VAL A 161 7.50 0.69 27.59
C VAL A 161 8.96 0.57 27.19
N ASN A 162 9.38 -0.63 26.83
CA ASN A 162 10.77 -0.90 26.50
C ASN A 162 10.98 -0.92 24.99
N VAL A 163 12.00 -0.23 24.51
CA VAL A 163 12.50 -0.42 23.16
C VAL A 163 13.26 -1.75 23.14
N ILE A 164 12.76 -2.72 22.37
CA ILE A 164 13.40 -4.04 22.25
C ILE A 164 14.47 -4.00 21.18
N GLU A 165 14.19 -3.28 20.11
CA GLU A 165 15.04 -3.21 18.91
C GLU A 165 15.10 -1.76 18.44
N GLU A 166 16.32 -1.25 18.30
CA GLU A 166 16.54 0.07 17.71
C GLU A 166 16.30 0.04 16.21
N GLY A 167 16.06 1.21 15.61
CA GLY A 167 15.82 1.36 14.19
C GLY A 167 16.89 0.66 13.35
N SER A 168 16.46 -0.22 12.46
CA SER A 168 17.35 -0.91 11.53
C SER A 168 17.87 0.06 10.47
N LEU A 169 19.13 -0.09 10.07
CA LEU A 169 19.67 0.62 8.93
C LEU A 169 19.45 -0.26 7.69
N SER A 170 18.48 0.09 6.84
CA SER A 170 18.27 -0.61 5.58
C SER A 170 19.17 0.01 4.51
N GLU A 171 20.15 -0.77 4.03
CA GLU A 171 21.00 -0.36 2.90
C GLU A 171 20.33 -0.65 1.55
N ILE A 172 19.25 -1.42 1.56
CA ILE A 172 18.52 -1.83 0.37
C ILE A 172 17.25 -1.01 0.28
N PRO A 173 17.01 -0.30 -0.84
CA PRO A 173 15.77 0.43 -1.04
C PRO A 173 14.56 -0.49 -0.95
N ALA A 174 13.48 -0.02 -0.36
CA ALA A 174 12.21 -0.73 -0.35
C ALA A 174 11.66 -0.84 -1.79
N PHE A 175 11.81 -2.01 -2.41
CA PHE A 175 11.34 -2.28 -3.77
C PHE A 175 9.81 -2.22 -3.93
N ALA A 176 9.09 -2.18 -2.83
CA ALA A 176 7.63 -2.22 -2.84
C ALA A 176 6.97 -1.14 -3.71
N VAL A 177 7.56 0.06 -3.80
CA VAL A 177 7.02 1.16 -4.60
C VAL A 177 7.21 0.89 -6.09
N VAL A 178 8.41 0.52 -6.52
CA VAL A 178 8.71 0.21 -7.93
C VAL A 178 7.88 -0.97 -8.41
N GLN A 179 7.75 -2.02 -7.59
CA GLN A 179 6.97 -3.20 -7.90
C GLN A 179 5.48 -2.88 -8.08
N LYS A 180 4.89 -2.03 -7.22
CA LYS A 180 3.49 -1.59 -7.34
C LYS A 180 3.24 -0.89 -8.68
N TRP A 181 4.09 0.07 -9.06
CA TRP A 181 3.95 0.79 -10.33
C TRP A 181 4.14 -0.09 -11.56
N THR A 182 5.04 -1.08 -11.48
CA THR A 182 5.23 -2.07 -12.55
C THR A 182 3.98 -2.92 -12.76
N ILE A 183 3.37 -3.42 -11.68
CA ILE A 183 2.14 -4.22 -11.75
C ILE A 183 0.98 -3.40 -12.29
N ILE A 184 0.80 -2.16 -11.81
CA ILE A 184 -0.25 -1.25 -12.30
C ILE A 184 -0.05 -0.97 -13.79
N GLY A 185 1.18 -0.69 -14.22
CA GLY A 185 1.50 -0.47 -15.63
C GLY A 185 1.21 -1.68 -16.51
N ALA A 186 1.58 -2.88 -16.06
CA ALA A 186 1.30 -4.11 -16.78
C ALA A 186 -0.21 -4.38 -16.93
N LEU A 187 -0.98 -4.21 -15.85
CA LEU A 187 -2.44 -4.36 -15.87
C LEU A 187 -3.09 -3.32 -16.79
N ALA A 188 -2.68 -2.07 -16.72
CA ALA A 188 -3.17 -1.03 -17.60
C ALA A 188 -2.87 -1.36 -19.10
N GLY A 189 -1.68 -1.88 -19.39
CA GLY A 189 -1.29 -2.33 -20.73
C GLY A 189 -2.18 -3.46 -21.25
N ILE A 190 -2.50 -4.43 -20.41
CA ILE A 190 -3.40 -5.53 -20.75
C ILE A 190 -4.82 -5.00 -21.08
N VAL A 191 -5.37 -4.15 -20.20
CA VAL A 191 -6.73 -3.60 -20.39
C VAL A 191 -6.81 -2.74 -21.65
N LEU A 192 -5.84 -1.86 -21.88
CA LEU A 192 -5.81 -1.00 -23.06
C LEU A 192 -5.66 -1.83 -24.34
N SER A 193 -4.80 -2.84 -24.37
CA SER A 193 -4.64 -3.70 -25.54
C SER A 193 -5.90 -4.49 -25.86
N ALA A 194 -6.56 -5.03 -24.83
CA ALA A 194 -7.84 -5.73 -25.00
C ALA A 194 -8.91 -4.80 -25.58
N ALA A 195 -9.04 -3.59 -25.05
CA ALA A 195 -9.98 -2.59 -25.56
C ALA A 195 -9.71 -2.23 -27.04
N VAL A 196 -8.45 -1.99 -27.41
CA VAL A 196 -8.08 -1.67 -28.78
C VAL A 196 -8.40 -2.83 -29.74
N ILE A 197 -8.14 -4.08 -29.33
CA ILE A 197 -8.45 -5.26 -30.15
C ILE A 197 -9.96 -5.39 -30.37
N VAL A 198 -10.77 -5.23 -29.34
CA VAL A 198 -12.24 -5.28 -29.45
C VAL A 198 -12.76 -4.18 -30.37
N ILE A 199 -12.32 -2.93 -30.18
CA ILE A 199 -12.74 -1.80 -31.01
C ILE A 199 -12.34 -2.05 -32.47
N LYS A 200 -11.13 -2.50 -32.73
CA LYS A 200 -10.67 -2.81 -34.09
C LYS A 200 -11.50 -3.92 -34.73
N SER A 201 -11.82 -4.98 -33.99
CA SER A 201 -12.65 -6.07 -34.51
C SER A 201 -14.07 -5.60 -34.84
N MET A 202 -14.68 -4.75 -34.00
CA MET A 202 -16.00 -4.19 -34.29
C MET A 202 -15.99 -3.28 -35.53
N LEU A 203 -14.91 -2.57 -35.79
CA LEU A 203 -14.78 -1.75 -37.01
C LEU A 203 -14.57 -2.61 -38.26
N ASP A 204 -13.75 -3.64 -38.20
CA ASP A 204 -13.50 -4.57 -39.31
C ASP A 204 -14.74 -5.37 -39.70
N ASP A 205 -15.63 -5.72 -38.75
CA ASP A 205 -16.91 -6.38 -39.04
C ASP A 205 -17.92 -5.46 -39.69
N THR A 206 -17.88 -4.15 -39.39
CA THR A 206 -18.76 -3.16 -40.00
C THR A 206 -18.44 -2.91 -41.48
N GLU A 207 -17.18 -3.03 -41.92
CA GLU A 207 -16.78 -2.86 -43.31
C GLU A 207 -17.20 -4.03 -44.19
N LYS A 208 -17.24 -5.25 -43.66
CA LYS A 208 -17.64 -6.44 -44.44
C LYS A 208 -19.15 -6.51 -44.74
N THR A 209 -19.98 -5.82 -43.96
CA THR A 209 -21.45 -5.82 -44.14
C THR A 209 -21.90 -4.82 -45.23
N THR A 210 -21.03 -3.94 -45.69
CA THR A 210 -21.33 -2.90 -46.68
C THR A 210 -20.96 -3.24 -48.12
N GLU A 211 -20.32 -4.41 -48.38
CA GLU A 211 -19.89 -4.84 -49.73
C GLU A 211 -20.73 -5.98 -50.37
N ASP A 212 -21.83 -6.45 -49.75
CA ASP A 212 -22.75 -7.44 -50.32
C ASP A 212 -24.06 -6.83 -50.83
#